data_83ec015460ebad83b57a0f8a03d2c8cb
#
_entry.id   83ec015460ebad83b57a0f8a03d2c8cb
#
_cell.length_a   1.000
_cell.length_b   1.000
_cell.length_c   1.000
_cell.angle_alpha   90.00
_cell.angle_beta   90.00
_cell.angle_gamma   90.00
#
_symmetry.space_group_name_H-M   'P 1'
#
loop_
_entity.id
_entity.type
_entity.pdbx_description
1 polymer ?
#
loop_
_entity_poly.entity_id
_entity_poly.type
_entity_poly.pdbx_seq_one_letter_code
_entity_poly.pdbx_strand_id
1 'polypeptide(L)'
;MSKRKVIIDTDPGYDDACAIALASVSDKLEILGITSVAGNNTIENVTQNALNIASYLNISAPVVQGVSGPLIRPLEIGAVHGKSGLDNVNIPTSNKTKHEKNAIDFIIDSCLNNDKITIITIGPLTNIALALKLAPEIKSHIELISIMGGSASAGNVTPAAEFNVYADPEAAHIVLSSGIKIKLNTLDVTNKTILSDEIIERFEKIGSKCSKLFVECNKNYAKFMRQLIGIQFGSMHDSVAVLTLIDESIIKYKKSKVEVDLSHGCSYGRTNCDFFDKEAIEKSNIEVSMEIDVNKFWNLYEELYKKY
;
A
#
# COMPACT_ATOMS: atom_id res chain seq x y z
N MET A 1 -11.42 18.16 14.08
CA MET A 1 -10.20 17.40 14.44
C MET A 1 -9.11 17.75 13.45
N SER A 2 -7.83 17.79 13.87
CA SER A 2 -6.71 17.98 12.94
C SER A 2 -6.62 16.77 11.99
N LYS A 3 -6.25 17.02 10.73
CA LYS A 3 -6.00 15.93 9.78
C LYS A 3 -4.80 15.09 10.23
N ARG A 4 -4.86 13.79 9.98
CA ARG A 4 -3.73 12.88 10.20
C ARG A 4 -2.69 13.11 9.11
N LYS A 5 -1.48 13.47 9.49
CA LYS A 5 -0.35 13.63 8.56
C LYS A 5 0.12 12.27 8.07
N VAL A 6 0.16 12.08 6.76
CA VAL A 6 0.52 10.80 6.16
C VAL A 6 1.61 10.93 5.10
N ILE A 7 2.52 9.96 5.04
CA ILE A 7 3.36 9.66 3.88
C ILE A 7 2.79 8.40 3.25
N ILE A 8 2.67 8.38 1.92
CA ILE A 8 2.25 7.21 1.17
C ILE A 8 3.48 6.65 0.45
N ASP A 9 3.94 5.46 0.88
CA ASP A 9 5.03 4.73 0.23
C ASP A 9 4.42 3.63 -0.65
N THR A 10 4.71 3.66 -1.96
CA THR A 10 3.91 2.99 -2.99
C THR A 10 4.75 2.63 -4.22
N ASP A 11 4.34 1.60 -4.95
CA ASP A 11 4.92 1.19 -6.24
C ASP A 11 3.88 1.23 -7.38
N PRO A 12 3.35 2.44 -7.74
CA PRO A 12 2.07 2.62 -8.39
C PRO A 12 1.76 1.70 -9.55
N GLY A 13 0.88 0.73 -9.25
CA GLY A 13 0.07 -0.07 -10.14
C GLY A 13 -1.40 0.40 -10.13
N TYR A 14 -2.31 -0.49 -10.54
CA TYR A 14 -3.73 -0.13 -10.70
C TYR A 14 -4.44 0.16 -9.37
N ASP A 15 -4.22 -0.63 -8.34
CA ASP A 15 -4.85 -0.47 -7.01
C ASP A 15 -4.15 0.60 -6.16
N ASP A 16 -2.82 0.77 -6.29
CA ASP A 16 -2.10 1.91 -5.74
C ASP A 16 -2.69 3.25 -6.19
N ALA A 17 -2.93 3.39 -7.51
CA ALA A 17 -3.52 4.60 -8.08
C ALA A 17 -4.87 4.93 -7.42
N CYS A 18 -5.67 3.91 -7.16
CA CYS A 18 -6.95 4.04 -6.48
C CYS A 18 -6.79 4.38 -4.98
N ALA A 19 -5.79 3.81 -4.31
CA ALA A 19 -5.48 4.10 -2.91
C ALA A 19 -4.98 5.54 -2.72
N ILE A 20 -4.10 6.03 -3.61
CA ILE A 20 -3.65 7.42 -3.63
C ILE A 20 -4.84 8.37 -3.85
N ALA A 21 -5.74 8.02 -4.76
CA ALA A 21 -6.95 8.81 -5.01
C ALA A 21 -7.85 8.90 -3.76
N LEU A 22 -8.05 7.79 -3.03
CA LEU A 22 -8.79 7.79 -1.77
C LEU A 22 -8.17 8.71 -0.72
N ALA A 23 -6.86 8.61 -0.54
CA ALA A 23 -6.17 9.46 0.41
C ALA A 23 -6.31 10.96 0.06
N SER A 24 -6.28 11.30 -1.24
CA SER A 24 -6.33 12.68 -1.73
C SER A 24 -7.68 13.36 -1.52
N VAL A 25 -8.78 12.61 -1.48
CA VAL A 25 -10.14 13.14 -1.29
C VAL A 25 -10.61 13.12 0.16
N SER A 26 -9.83 12.51 1.04
CA SER A 26 -10.17 12.42 2.46
C SER A 26 -9.96 13.74 3.18
N ASP A 27 -10.97 14.17 3.91
CA ASP A 27 -10.90 15.31 4.84
C ASP A 27 -10.17 14.96 6.15
N LYS A 28 -9.90 13.68 6.40
CA LYS A 28 -9.20 13.18 7.59
C LYS A 28 -7.68 13.04 7.41
N LEU A 29 -7.18 13.03 6.17
CA LEU A 29 -5.78 12.83 5.85
C LEU A 29 -5.14 14.09 5.28
N GLU A 30 -3.88 14.32 5.61
CA GLU A 30 -2.99 15.35 5.05
C GLU A 30 -1.77 14.64 4.46
N ILE A 31 -1.68 14.57 3.13
CA ILE A 31 -0.56 13.93 2.45
C ILE A 31 0.65 14.86 2.50
N LEU A 32 1.70 14.45 3.23
CA LEU A 32 2.98 15.17 3.28
C LEU A 32 3.85 14.89 2.06
N GLY A 33 3.78 13.68 1.52
CA GLY A 33 4.50 13.24 0.35
C GLY A 33 4.07 11.86 -0.12
N ILE A 34 4.38 11.57 -1.39
CA ILE A 34 4.22 10.25 -2.00
C ILE A 34 5.62 9.75 -2.34
N THR A 35 6.09 8.72 -1.66
CA THR A 35 7.40 8.09 -1.92
C THR A 35 7.21 6.86 -2.79
N SER A 36 8.02 6.72 -3.85
CA SER A 36 7.96 5.54 -4.71
C SER A 36 9.01 4.51 -4.33
N VAL A 37 8.73 3.25 -4.53
CA VAL A 37 9.63 2.10 -4.35
C VAL A 37 9.48 1.16 -5.54
N ALA A 38 10.55 0.49 -5.98
CA ALA A 38 10.42 -0.51 -7.03
C ALA A 38 9.74 -1.79 -6.49
N GLY A 39 8.81 -2.34 -7.25
CA GLY A 39 8.04 -3.54 -6.89
C GLY A 39 7.15 -3.95 -8.05
N ASN A 40 5.95 -3.39 -8.18
CA ASN A 40 5.06 -3.64 -9.32
C ASN A 40 5.73 -3.32 -10.67
N ASN A 41 6.72 -2.41 -10.67
CA ASN A 41 7.53 -2.09 -11.83
C ASN A 41 8.88 -1.48 -11.42
N THR A 42 9.71 -1.10 -12.40
CA THR A 42 10.98 -0.42 -12.14
C THR A 42 10.74 0.93 -11.46
N ILE A 43 11.75 1.42 -10.74
CA ILE A 43 11.62 2.69 -10.00
C ILE A 43 11.29 3.88 -10.91
N GLU A 44 11.79 3.89 -12.15
CA GLU A 44 11.50 4.92 -13.13
C GLU A 44 10.01 4.93 -13.48
N ASN A 45 9.44 3.76 -13.78
CA ASN A 45 8.05 3.62 -14.16
C ASN A 45 7.10 3.97 -12.99
N VAL A 46 7.33 3.40 -11.80
CA VAL A 46 6.47 3.68 -10.64
C VAL A 46 6.57 5.13 -10.19
N THR A 47 7.75 5.76 -10.29
CA THR A 47 7.89 7.20 -9.99
C THR A 47 7.13 8.05 -11.01
N GLN A 48 7.22 7.72 -12.29
CA GLN A 48 6.47 8.43 -13.33
C GLN A 48 4.95 8.23 -13.16
N ASN A 49 4.51 7.02 -12.78
CA ASN A 49 3.13 6.73 -12.47
C ASN A 49 2.63 7.58 -11.27
N ALA A 50 3.42 7.68 -10.20
CA ALA A 50 3.10 8.55 -9.07
C ALA A 50 2.96 10.02 -9.47
N LEU A 51 3.86 10.53 -10.33
CA LEU A 51 3.79 11.89 -10.86
C LEU A 51 2.52 12.10 -11.72
N ASN A 52 2.19 11.13 -12.57
CA ASN A 52 1.00 11.18 -13.42
C ASN A 52 -0.28 11.22 -12.58
N ILE A 53 -0.39 10.33 -11.59
CA ILE A 53 -1.53 10.26 -10.66
C ILE A 53 -1.65 11.56 -9.87
N ALA A 54 -0.56 12.02 -9.25
CA ALA A 54 -0.55 13.25 -8.46
C ALA A 54 -0.92 14.48 -9.29
N SER A 55 -0.44 14.54 -10.53
CA SER A 55 -0.80 15.62 -11.47
C SER A 55 -2.27 15.54 -11.88
N TYR A 56 -2.73 14.36 -12.27
CA TYR A 56 -4.12 14.13 -12.67
C TYR A 56 -5.09 14.50 -11.56
N LEU A 57 -4.80 14.12 -10.32
CA LEU A 57 -5.64 14.37 -9.14
C LEU A 57 -5.37 15.73 -8.47
N ASN A 58 -4.54 16.61 -9.04
CA ASN A 58 -4.16 17.89 -8.45
C ASN A 58 -3.62 17.78 -7.00
N ILE A 59 -2.91 16.69 -6.69
CA ILE A 59 -2.27 16.52 -5.39
C ILE A 59 -1.06 17.47 -5.32
N SER A 60 -1.02 18.31 -4.29
CA SER A 60 0.06 19.31 -4.09
C SER A 60 1.30 18.70 -3.41
N ALA A 61 1.14 17.58 -2.72
CA ALA A 61 2.24 16.91 -2.06
C ALA A 61 3.34 16.48 -3.06
N PRO A 62 4.62 16.55 -2.68
CA PRO A 62 5.73 16.15 -3.54
C PRO A 62 5.71 14.63 -3.80
N VAL A 63 6.14 14.25 -5.00
CA VAL A 63 6.47 12.87 -5.34
C VAL A 63 7.98 12.69 -5.23
N VAL A 64 8.42 11.70 -4.47
CA VAL A 64 9.81 11.49 -4.08
C VAL A 64 10.26 10.10 -4.49
N GLN A 65 11.28 10.01 -5.33
CA GLN A 65 11.79 8.72 -5.80
C GLN A 65 12.58 8.01 -4.70
N GLY A 66 12.28 6.74 -4.48
CA GLY A 66 12.99 5.87 -3.55
C GLY A 66 13.94 4.90 -4.23
N VAL A 67 14.07 3.72 -3.64
CA VAL A 67 15.05 2.72 -4.06
C VAL A 67 14.58 1.92 -5.27
N SER A 68 15.56 1.44 -6.04
CA SER A 68 15.34 0.71 -7.29
C SER A 68 15.25 -0.81 -7.12
N GLY A 69 15.25 -1.30 -5.89
CA GLY A 69 15.15 -2.74 -5.64
C GLY A 69 15.30 -3.09 -4.17
N PRO A 70 15.16 -4.38 -3.83
CA PRO A 70 15.21 -4.88 -2.47
C PRO A 70 16.62 -4.82 -1.87
N LEU A 71 16.73 -5.00 -0.55
CA LEU A 71 17.98 -4.90 0.20
C LEU A 71 19.05 -5.92 -0.23
N ILE A 72 18.65 -7.13 -0.60
CA ILE A 72 19.58 -8.23 -0.82
C ILE A 72 19.42 -8.87 -2.20
N ARG A 73 18.19 -9.11 -2.64
CA ARG A 73 17.89 -9.85 -3.87
C ARG A 73 17.86 -8.94 -5.10
N PRO A 74 17.97 -9.49 -6.32
CA PRO A 74 17.56 -8.78 -7.52
C PRO A 74 16.07 -8.41 -7.47
N LEU A 75 15.70 -7.29 -8.11
CA LEU A 75 14.30 -6.90 -8.25
C LEU A 75 13.53 -7.94 -9.07
N GLU A 76 12.42 -8.41 -8.52
CA GLU A 76 11.40 -9.20 -9.22
C GLU A 76 10.16 -8.31 -9.40
N ILE A 77 9.81 -8.02 -10.65
CA ILE A 77 8.69 -7.12 -10.99
C ILE A 77 7.37 -7.88 -10.89
N GLY A 78 6.35 -7.25 -10.34
CA GLY A 78 5.00 -7.77 -10.26
C GLY A 78 4.39 -8.04 -11.66
N ALA A 79 3.80 -9.22 -11.85
CA ALA A 79 3.34 -9.68 -13.16
C ALA A 79 1.99 -9.08 -13.60
N VAL A 80 1.20 -8.49 -12.69
CA VAL A 80 -0.21 -8.19 -12.93
C VAL A 80 -0.53 -6.76 -13.35
N HIS A 81 0.48 -5.87 -13.37
CA HIS A 81 0.31 -4.45 -13.65
C HIS A 81 0.76 -4.00 -15.06
N GLY A 82 1.01 -4.94 -15.96
CA GLY A 82 1.46 -4.66 -17.33
C GLY A 82 2.91 -4.18 -17.42
N LYS A 83 3.31 -3.65 -18.58
CA LYS A 83 4.69 -3.26 -18.84
C LYS A 83 5.12 -1.98 -18.14
N SER A 84 4.20 -1.04 -17.96
CA SER A 84 4.47 0.27 -17.35
C SER A 84 3.96 0.38 -15.91
N GLY A 85 3.21 -0.60 -15.42
CA GLY A 85 2.49 -0.56 -14.14
C GLY A 85 1.07 -0.01 -14.26
N LEU A 86 0.78 0.83 -15.26
CA LEU A 86 -0.52 1.43 -15.54
C LEU A 86 -0.88 1.34 -17.04
N ASP A 87 -0.64 0.19 -17.64
CA ASP A 87 -0.93 -0.01 -19.06
C ASP A 87 -2.39 0.28 -19.41
N ASN A 88 -2.60 1.04 -20.49
CA ASN A 88 -3.91 1.44 -21.01
C ASN A 88 -4.78 2.29 -20.06
N VAL A 89 -4.23 2.85 -19.00
CA VAL A 89 -4.90 3.87 -18.19
C VAL A 89 -4.71 5.22 -18.86
N ASN A 90 -5.80 5.85 -19.23
CA ASN A 90 -5.78 7.10 -20.00
C ASN A 90 -5.68 8.32 -19.08
N ILE A 91 -4.51 8.50 -18.46
CA ILE A 91 -4.16 9.72 -17.72
C ILE A 91 -3.00 10.45 -18.41
N PRO A 92 -3.01 11.79 -18.45
CA PRO A 92 -1.94 12.55 -19.10
C PRO A 92 -0.59 12.30 -18.43
N THR A 93 0.46 12.16 -19.24
CA THR A 93 1.83 12.14 -18.73
C THR A 93 2.14 13.49 -18.07
N SER A 94 2.61 13.43 -16.83
CA SER A 94 2.97 14.61 -16.06
C SER A 94 4.32 15.17 -16.49
N ASN A 95 4.40 16.49 -16.61
CA ASN A 95 5.66 17.22 -16.75
C ASN A 95 6.23 17.70 -15.41
N LYS A 96 5.58 17.33 -14.26
CA LYS A 96 6.11 17.65 -12.95
C LYS A 96 7.40 16.87 -12.71
N THR A 97 8.36 17.51 -12.07
CA THR A 97 9.59 16.87 -11.63
C THR A 97 9.40 16.22 -10.27
N LYS A 98 10.07 15.09 -10.07
CA LYS A 98 10.17 14.52 -8.74
C LYS A 98 10.94 15.44 -7.81
N HIS A 99 10.72 15.28 -6.50
CA HIS A 99 11.45 16.00 -5.46
C HIS A 99 12.97 15.73 -5.54
N GLU A 100 13.79 16.71 -5.16
CA GLU A 100 15.27 16.61 -5.24
C GLU A 100 15.87 15.56 -4.29
N LYS A 101 15.28 15.39 -3.09
CA LYS A 101 15.70 14.37 -2.12
C LYS A 101 15.30 12.97 -2.60
N ASN A 102 16.00 11.96 -2.11
CA ASN A 102 15.53 10.58 -2.17
C ASN A 102 14.44 10.33 -1.09
N ALA A 103 13.69 9.22 -1.24
CA ALA A 103 12.58 8.90 -0.33
C ALA A 103 13.04 8.67 1.11
N ILE A 104 14.22 8.10 1.33
CA ILE A 104 14.73 7.79 2.66
C ILE A 104 14.96 9.08 3.45
N ASP A 105 15.70 10.04 2.88
CA ASP A 105 15.98 11.33 3.49
C ASP A 105 14.68 12.12 3.68
N PHE A 106 13.74 12.04 2.72
CA PHE A 106 12.45 12.70 2.83
C PHE A 106 11.61 12.14 4.00
N ILE A 107 11.58 10.82 4.17
CA ILE A 107 10.87 10.17 5.28
C ILE A 107 11.49 10.57 6.62
N ILE A 108 12.82 10.52 6.72
CA ILE A 108 13.54 10.91 7.94
C ILE A 108 13.24 12.35 8.31
N ASP A 109 13.41 13.28 7.37
CA ASP A 109 13.17 14.71 7.62
C ASP A 109 11.70 14.99 7.96
N SER A 110 10.78 14.34 7.26
CA SER A 110 9.35 14.48 7.56
C SER A 110 9.01 14.01 8.96
N CYS A 111 9.59 12.90 9.42
CA CYS A 111 9.44 12.43 10.78
C CYS A 111 10.00 13.43 11.79
N LEU A 112 11.24 13.86 11.62
CA LEU A 112 11.92 14.76 12.57
C LEU A 112 11.27 16.15 12.65
N ASN A 113 10.62 16.61 11.59
CA ASN A 113 9.92 17.90 11.54
C ASN A 113 8.44 17.83 11.95
N ASN A 114 7.94 16.67 12.36
CA ASN A 114 6.57 16.49 12.81
C ASN A 114 6.50 15.57 14.03
N ASP A 115 5.64 15.89 14.99
CA ASP A 115 5.54 15.13 16.25
C ASP A 115 4.95 13.74 16.06
N LYS A 116 4.02 13.58 15.10
CA LYS A 116 3.33 12.31 14.82
C LYS A 116 3.00 12.19 13.34
N ILE A 117 3.55 11.17 12.72
CA ILE A 117 3.26 10.82 11.33
C ILE A 117 2.69 9.42 11.28
N THR A 118 1.75 9.20 10.38
CA THR A 118 1.35 7.86 9.95
C THR A 118 1.98 7.56 8.60
N ILE A 119 2.59 6.38 8.45
CA ILE A 119 3.09 5.91 7.17
C ILE A 119 2.07 4.92 6.62
N ILE A 120 1.63 5.15 5.39
CA ILE A 120 0.84 4.20 4.61
C ILE A 120 1.80 3.55 3.64
N THR A 121 2.05 2.26 3.76
CA THR A 121 2.91 1.53 2.83
C THR A 121 2.08 0.49 2.10
N ILE A 122 2.04 0.63 0.79
CA ILE A 122 1.25 -0.21 -0.12
C ILE A 122 2.12 -0.85 -1.21
N GLY A 123 3.45 -0.70 -1.08
CA GLY A 123 4.48 -1.38 -1.86
C GLY A 123 5.47 -2.12 -0.95
N PRO A 124 6.60 -2.62 -1.49
CA PRO A 124 7.68 -3.23 -0.72
C PRO A 124 8.23 -2.29 0.35
N LEU A 125 8.60 -2.82 1.51
CA LEU A 125 8.94 -2.04 2.72
C LEU A 125 10.36 -1.45 2.72
N THR A 126 11.06 -1.49 1.61
CA THR A 126 12.50 -1.17 1.50
C THR A 126 12.85 0.26 1.93
N ASN A 127 12.07 1.27 1.46
CA ASN A 127 12.30 2.66 1.85
C ASN A 127 12.17 2.85 3.37
N ILE A 128 11.13 2.27 3.96
CA ILE A 128 10.83 2.40 5.39
C ILE A 128 11.90 1.69 6.22
N ALA A 129 12.32 0.49 5.82
CA ALA A 129 13.38 -0.25 6.49
C ALA A 129 14.69 0.52 6.51
N LEU A 130 15.09 1.12 5.38
CA LEU A 130 16.29 1.93 5.28
C LEU A 130 16.20 3.19 6.14
N ALA A 131 15.07 3.91 6.12
CA ALA A 131 14.87 5.08 6.97
C ALA A 131 15.00 4.73 8.45
N LEU A 132 14.39 3.63 8.90
CA LEU A 132 14.47 3.16 10.29
C LEU A 132 15.86 2.68 10.70
N LYS A 133 16.66 2.18 9.75
CA LYS A 133 18.07 1.78 10.01
C LYS A 133 19.00 2.95 10.05
N LEU A 134 18.84 3.94 9.17
CA LEU A 134 19.73 5.10 9.08
C LEU A 134 19.46 6.13 10.21
N ALA A 135 18.20 6.27 10.62
CA ALA A 135 17.77 7.20 11.67
C ALA A 135 16.80 6.52 12.65
N PRO A 136 17.28 5.63 13.55
CA PRO A 136 16.42 4.89 14.47
C PRO A 136 15.56 5.78 15.39
N GLU A 137 15.95 7.01 15.62
CA GLU A 137 15.22 8.03 16.42
C GLU A 137 13.88 8.39 15.83
N ILE A 138 13.67 8.28 14.50
CA ILE A 138 12.38 8.58 13.87
C ILE A 138 11.24 7.69 14.35
N LYS A 139 11.56 6.54 14.96
CA LYS A 139 10.54 5.63 15.51
C LYS A 139 9.59 6.32 16.50
N SER A 140 10.11 7.26 17.30
CA SER A 140 9.31 8.02 18.27
C SER A 140 8.37 9.03 17.63
N HIS A 141 8.60 9.41 16.37
CA HIS A 141 7.79 10.33 15.58
C HIS A 141 6.74 9.63 14.71
N ILE A 142 6.82 8.29 14.57
CA ILE A 142 5.85 7.52 13.80
C ILE A 142 4.77 7.00 14.75
N GLU A 143 3.55 7.50 14.59
CA GLU A 143 2.38 7.06 15.38
C GLU A 143 1.92 5.67 14.98
N LEU A 144 1.94 5.38 13.68
CA LEU A 144 1.38 4.16 13.09
C LEU A 144 1.97 3.91 11.71
N ILE A 145 2.21 2.64 11.39
CA ILE A 145 2.43 2.20 10.01
C ILE A 145 1.22 1.35 9.60
N SER A 146 0.48 1.78 8.57
CA SER A 146 -0.59 1.00 7.93
C SER A 146 -0.01 0.32 6.70
N ILE A 147 0.14 -0.99 6.75
CA ILE A 147 0.78 -1.81 5.71
C ILE A 147 -0.30 -2.58 4.95
N MET A 148 -0.29 -2.50 3.62
CA MET A 148 -0.85 -3.57 2.80
C MET A 148 0.27 -4.57 2.53
N GLY A 149 0.11 -5.79 3.00
CA GLY A 149 1.12 -6.85 2.81
C GLY A 149 0.90 -8.07 3.68
N GLY A 150 1.59 -9.12 3.33
CA GLY A 150 1.57 -10.38 4.05
C GLY A 150 0.24 -11.14 4.02
N SER A 151 0.26 -12.28 4.67
CA SER A 151 -0.90 -13.14 4.85
C SER A 151 -0.74 -13.98 6.11
N ALA A 152 -1.83 -14.22 6.83
CA ALA A 152 -1.87 -15.18 7.92
C ALA A 152 -2.15 -16.61 7.40
N SER A 153 -2.56 -16.76 6.14
CA SER A 153 -2.91 -18.05 5.53
C SER A 153 -2.05 -18.35 4.29
N ALA A 154 -2.51 -18.04 3.09
CA ALA A 154 -1.86 -18.34 1.83
C ALA A 154 -1.34 -17.07 1.15
N GLY A 155 -0.24 -17.19 0.41
CA GLY A 155 0.31 -16.11 -0.39
C GLY A 155 -0.41 -15.94 -1.74
N ASN A 156 0.09 -14.97 -2.54
CA ASN A 156 -0.38 -14.70 -3.90
C ASN A 156 0.73 -14.76 -4.96
N VAL A 157 1.99 -14.56 -4.56
CA VAL A 157 3.16 -14.68 -5.46
C VAL A 157 3.83 -16.05 -5.33
N THR A 158 3.86 -16.59 -4.14
CA THR A 158 4.16 -17.99 -3.86
C THR A 158 3.01 -18.59 -3.03
N PRO A 159 2.91 -19.91 -2.86
CA PRO A 159 1.92 -20.49 -1.96
C PRO A 159 2.00 -19.96 -0.52
N ALA A 160 3.14 -19.43 -0.10
CA ALA A 160 3.41 -19.02 1.26
C ALA A 160 3.48 -17.49 1.45
N ALA A 161 3.88 -16.74 0.43
CA ALA A 161 4.22 -15.31 0.58
C ALA A 161 3.33 -14.40 -0.27
N GLU A 162 2.98 -13.25 0.31
CA GLU A 162 2.36 -12.12 -0.37
C GLU A 162 3.44 -11.26 -1.04
N PHE A 163 3.09 -10.61 -2.15
CA PHE A 163 4.03 -9.95 -3.05
C PHE A 163 4.85 -8.83 -2.38
N ASN A 164 4.25 -7.90 -1.66
CA ASN A 164 4.98 -6.78 -1.06
C ASN A 164 6.02 -7.24 -0.04
N VAL A 165 5.67 -8.28 0.74
CA VAL A 165 6.61 -8.90 1.67
C VAL A 165 7.64 -9.77 0.93
N TYR A 166 7.22 -10.51 -0.09
CA TYR A 166 8.13 -11.35 -0.88
C TYR A 166 9.12 -10.54 -1.69
N ALA A 167 8.75 -9.35 -2.17
CA ALA A 167 9.64 -8.48 -2.93
C ALA A 167 10.88 -8.07 -2.11
N ASP A 168 10.73 -7.82 -0.80
CA ASP A 168 11.85 -7.56 0.12
C ASP A 168 11.55 -8.09 1.54
N PRO A 169 11.73 -9.41 1.77
CA PRO A 169 11.45 -10.01 3.08
C PRO A 169 12.34 -9.48 4.20
N GLU A 170 13.57 -9.10 3.89
CA GLU A 170 14.51 -8.52 4.85
C GLU A 170 14.04 -7.13 5.30
N ALA A 171 13.57 -6.30 4.40
CA ALA A 171 12.96 -5.01 4.74
C ALA A 171 11.68 -5.21 5.56
N ALA A 172 10.83 -6.14 5.17
CA ALA A 172 9.63 -6.48 5.93
C ALA A 172 9.97 -6.93 7.36
N HIS A 173 10.98 -7.78 7.52
CA HIS A 173 11.46 -8.19 8.84
C HIS A 173 11.92 -6.99 9.70
N ILE A 174 12.67 -6.06 9.12
CA ILE A 174 13.14 -4.85 9.82
C ILE A 174 11.97 -4.00 10.31
N VAL A 175 10.98 -3.77 9.45
CA VAL A 175 9.82 -2.94 9.77
C VAL A 175 8.93 -3.61 10.81
N LEU A 176 8.58 -4.88 10.62
CA LEU A 176 7.72 -5.63 11.54
C LEU A 176 8.37 -5.83 12.92
N SER A 177 9.72 -5.86 12.98
CA SER A 177 10.46 -5.95 14.23
C SER A 177 10.79 -4.57 14.86
N SER A 178 10.31 -3.47 14.29
CA SER A 178 10.71 -2.11 14.69
C SER A 178 10.21 -1.68 16.07
N GLY A 179 9.14 -2.31 16.59
CA GLY A 179 8.44 -1.92 17.80
C GLY A 179 7.45 -0.77 17.61
N ILE A 180 7.32 -0.22 16.39
CA ILE A 180 6.30 0.77 16.05
C ILE A 180 4.92 0.09 15.99
N LYS A 181 3.86 0.83 16.29
CA LYS A 181 2.49 0.33 16.12
C LYS A 181 2.22 0.07 14.64
N ILE A 182 1.76 -1.15 14.30
CA ILE A 182 1.49 -1.57 12.92
C ILE A 182 0.07 -2.09 12.80
N LYS A 183 -0.64 -1.64 11.75
CA LYS A 183 -1.83 -2.28 11.21
C LYS A 183 -1.44 -3.03 9.95
N LEU A 184 -1.43 -4.35 10.02
CA LEU A 184 -1.07 -5.22 8.91
C LEU A 184 -2.35 -5.69 8.19
N ASN A 185 -2.59 -5.11 7.01
CA ASN A 185 -3.76 -5.42 6.17
C ASN A 185 -3.39 -6.54 5.19
N THR A 186 -3.68 -7.76 5.61
CA THR A 186 -3.25 -8.99 4.93
C THR A 186 -4.22 -9.42 3.84
N LEU A 187 -3.75 -10.35 2.97
CA LEU A 187 -4.57 -10.98 1.93
C LEU A 187 -5.85 -11.63 2.50
N ASP A 188 -5.84 -12.04 3.77
CA ASP A 188 -7.00 -12.66 4.43
C ASP A 188 -8.24 -11.77 4.45
N VAL A 189 -8.05 -10.46 4.39
CA VAL A 189 -9.14 -9.49 4.26
C VAL A 189 -9.15 -8.81 2.90
N THR A 190 -8.00 -8.46 2.32
CA THR A 190 -7.97 -7.70 1.07
C THR A 190 -8.52 -8.50 -0.12
N ASN A 191 -8.35 -9.84 -0.13
CA ASN A 191 -8.97 -10.71 -1.11
C ASN A 191 -10.51 -10.70 -1.09
N LYS A 192 -11.14 -10.18 -0.03
CA LYS A 192 -12.61 -10.08 0.08
C LYS A 192 -13.18 -8.84 -0.61
N THR A 193 -12.33 -7.86 -0.95
CA THR A 193 -12.73 -6.62 -1.64
C THR A 193 -12.81 -6.79 -3.17
N ILE A 194 -13.62 -7.76 -3.59
CA ILE A 194 -13.72 -8.20 -4.99
C ILE A 194 -14.30 -7.09 -5.88
N LEU A 195 -13.65 -6.89 -7.02
CA LEU A 195 -14.05 -5.97 -8.08
C LEU A 195 -15.01 -6.66 -9.04
N SER A 196 -16.31 -6.69 -8.73
CA SER A 196 -17.32 -7.16 -9.66
C SER A 196 -17.65 -6.12 -10.72
N ASP A 197 -18.25 -6.56 -11.85
CA ASP A 197 -18.74 -5.65 -12.88
C ASP A 197 -19.76 -4.66 -12.30
N GLU A 198 -20.59 -5.09 -11.34
CA GLU A 198 -21.54 -4.24 -10.61
C GLU A 198 -20.85 -3.11 -9.84
N ILE A 199 -19.73 -3.40 -9.17
CA ILE A 199 -18.93 -2.37 -8.50
C ILE A 199 -18.38 -1.37 -9.51
N ILE A 200 -17.81 -1.83 -10.60
CA ILE A 200 -17.29 -0.95 -11.66
C ILE A 200 -18.39 -0.03 -12.20
N GLU A 201 -19.59 -0.56 -12.50
CA GLU A 201 -20.73 0.23 -12.95
C GLU A 201 -21.21 1.27 -11.93
N ARG A 202 -21.17 0.94 -10.63
CA ARG A 202 -21.47 1.92 -9.57
C ARG A 202 -20.53 3.12 -9.63
N PHE A 203 -19.22 2.85 -9.79
CA PHE A 203 -18.22 3.91 -9.86
C PHE A 203 -18.26 4.71 -11.17
N GLU A 204 -18.65 4.10 -12.31
CA GLU A 204 -18.90 4.83 -13.56
C GLU A 204 -19.95 5.92 -13.39
N LYS A 205 -21.01 5.64 -12.64
CA LYS A 205 -22.14 6.58 -12.41
C LYS A 205 -21.75 7.80 -11.58
N ILE A 206 -20.65 7.74 -10.80
CA ILE A 206 -20.17 8.88 -10.00
C ILE A 206 -19.66 10.00 -10.91
N GLY A 207 -18.90 9.67 -11.96
CA GLY A 207 -18.41 10.61 -12.97
C GLY A 207 -17.31 11.57 -12.52
N SER A 208 -16.82 11.49 -11.26
CA SER A 208 -15.69 12.29 -10.76
C SER A 208 -14.35 11.86 -11.38
N LYS A 209 -13.30 12.68 -11.24
CA LYS A 209 -11.96 12.29 -11.72
C LYS A 209 -11.44 11.02 -11.03
N CYS A 210 -11.66 10.89 -9.72
CA CYS A 210 -11.26 9.70 -8.97
C CYS A 210 -12.00 8.46 -9.48
N SER A 211 -13.30 8.56 -9.71
CA SER A 211 -14.08 7.42 -10.21
C SER A 211 -13.71 7.03 -11.65
N LYS A 212 -13.39 8.00 -12.50
CA LYS A 212 -12.89 7.72 -13.86
C LYS A 212 -11.56 6.97 -13.81
N LEU A 213 -10.62 7.44 -12.99
CA LEU A 213 -9.34 6.73 -12.76
C LEU A 213 -9.58 5.31 -12.26
N PHE A 214 -10.45 5.15 -11.25
CA PHE A 214 -10.83 3.85 -10.71
C PHE A 214 -11.35 2.90 -11.80
N VAL A 215 -12.29 3.35 -12.60
CA VAL A 215 -12.91 2.53 -13.65
C VAL A 215 -11.89 2.10 -14.69
N GLU A 216 -11.03 3.01 -15.14
CA GLU A 216 -10.00 2.68 -16.13
C GLU A 216 -8.96 1.69 -15.55
N CYS A 217 -8.45 1.93 -14.35
CA CYS A 217 -7.52 1.02 -13.68
C CYS A 217 -8.14 -0.38 -13.58
N ASN A 218 -9.37 -0.46 -13.09
CA ASN A 218 -9.97 -1.75 -12.75
C ASN A 218 -10.48 -2.54 -13.97
N LYS A 219 -10.93 -1.89 -15.04
CA LYS A 219 -11.20 -2.57 -16.31
C LYS A 219 -9.93 -3.21 -16.90
N ASN A 220 -8.79 -2.52 -16.82
CA ASN A 220 -7.53 -3.04 -17.28
C ASN A 220 -7.02 -4.16 -16.36
N TYR A 221 -7.06 -3.96 -15.05
CA TYR A 221 -6.68 -4.96 -14.06
C TYR A 221 -7.49 -6.26 -14.22
N ALA A 222 -8.83 -6.19 -14.31
CA ALA A 222 -9.67 -7.35 -14.54
C ALA A 222 -9.32 -8.09 -15.85
N LYS A 223 -8.97 -7.35 -16.91
CA LYS A 223 -8.52 -7.94 -18.17
C LYS A 223 -7.20 -8.72 -17.98
N PHE A 224 -6.22 -8.14 -17.28
CA PHE A 224 -4.94 -8.80 -16.98
C PHE A 224 -5.14 -10.05 -16.13
N MET A 225 -5.94 -9.98 -15.07
CA MET A 225 -6.21 -11.12 -14.19
C MET A 225 -6.83 -12.29 -14.94
N ARG A 226 -7.81 -12.02 -15.83
CA ARG A 226 -8.41 -13.04 -16.70
C ARG A 226 -7.41 -13.69 -17.63
N GLN A 227 -6.54 -12.90 -18.26
CA GLN A 227 -5.58 -13.39 -19.25
C GLN A 227 -4.42 -14.15 -18.62
N LEU A 228 -3.93 -13.69 -17.46
CA LEU A 228 -2.71 -14.22 -16.87
C LEU A 228 -2.95 -15.45 -15.99
N ILE A 229 -3.97 -15.41 -15.15
CA ILE A 229 -4.22 -16.42 -14.13
C ILE A 229 -5.65 -16.98 -14.13
N GLY A 230 -6.48 -16.59 -15.11
CA GLY A 230 -7.85 -17.11 -15.27
C GLY A 230 -8.84 -16.65 -14.19
N ILE A 231 -8.48 -15.67 -13.35
CA ILE A 231 -9.36 -15.12 -12.34
C ILE A 231 -10.26 -14.04 -12.97
N GLN A 232 -11.56 -14.16 -12.73
CA GLN A 232 -12.55 -13.25 -13.36
C GLN A 232 -12.48 -11.83 -12.83
N PHE A 233 -12.18 -11.65 -11.53
CA PHE A 233 -12.16 -10.36 -10.85
C PHE A 233 -10.90 -10.23 -9.99
N GLY A 234 -10.30 -9.03 -9.98
CA GLY A 234 -9.27 -8.67 -9.01
C GLY A 234 -9.86 -8.24 -7.67
N SER A 235 -8.99 -7.87 -6.74
CA SER A 235 -9.36 -7.30 -5.45
C SER A 235 -8.67 -5.95 -5.25
N MET A 236 -9.28 -5.06 -4.44
CA MET A 236 -8.70 -3.76 -4.10
C MET A 236 -7.85 -3.90 -2.83
N HIS A 237 -6.58 -4.31 -3.02
CA HIS A 237 -5.71 -4.59 -1.89
C HIS A 237 -5.33 -3.30 -1.14
N ASP A 238 -4.71 -2.36 -1.80
CA ASP A 238 -4.06 -1.18 -1.21
C ASP A 238 -5.03 -0.20 -0.56
N SER A 239 -6.21 -0.09 -1.15
CA SER A 239 -7.27 0.78 -0.63
C SER A 239 -7.70 0.42 0.80
N VAL A 240 -7.49 -0.84 1.23
CA VAL A 240 -7.77 -1.28 2.60
C VAL A 240 -6.87 -0.55 3.59
N ALA A 241 -5.56 -0.41 3.28
CA ALA A 241 -4.62 0.27 4.16
C ALA A 241 -4.93 1.78 4.34
N VAL A 242 -5.57 2.40 3.36
CA VAL A 242 -6.01 3.80 3.44
C VAL A 242 -7.35 3.93 4.17
N LEU A 243 -8.36 3.14 3.77
CA LEU A 243 -9.72 3.27 4.31
C LEU A 243 -9.80 2.94 5.79
N THR A 244 -8.97 2.01 6.29
CA THR A 244 -8.90 1.70 7.73
C THR A 244 -8.43 2.89 8.59
N LEU A 245 -7.69 3.85 8.02
CA LEU A 245 -7.30 5.09 8.71
C LEU A 245 -8.41 6.14 8.72
N ILE A 246 -9.33 6.03 7.79
CA ILE A 246 -10.49 6.93 7.65
C ILE A 246 -11.65 6.45 8.51
N ASP A 247 -11.92 5.15 8.51
CA ASP A 247 -12.92 4.51 9.37
C ASP A 247 -12.45 3.12 9.82
N GLU A 248 -12.00 3.02 11.07
CA GLU A 248 -11.52 1.75 11.64
C GLU A 248 -12.63 0.70 11.78
N SER A 249 -13.90 1.10 11.77
CA SER A 249 -15.03 0.17 11.96
C SER A 249 -15.26 -0.79 10.79
N ILE A 250 -14.56 -0.56 9.65
CA ILE A 250 -14.63 -1.46 8.49
C ILE A 250 -13.86 -2.76 8.67
N ILE A 251 -12.88 -2.78 9.60
CA ILE A 251 -11.99 -3.93 9.82
C ILE A 251 -11.95 -4.31 11.29
N LYS A 252 -11.93 -5.61 11.56
CA LYS A 252 -11.56 -6.15 12.87
C LYS A 252 -10.14 -6.64 12.84
N TYR A 253 -9.35 -6.15 13.78
CA TYR A 253 -7.96 -6.54 13.97
C TYR A 253 -7.82 -7.48 15.15
N LYS A 254 -6.79 -8.32 15.09
CA LYS A 254 -6.35 -9.14 16.22
C LYS A 254 -4.85 -8.94 16.43
N LYS A 255 -4.45 -8.69 17.66
CA LYS A 255 -3.05 -8.55 18.02
C LYS A 255 -2.31 -9.87 17.81
N SER A 256 -1.12 -9.82 17.24
CA SER A 256 -0.32 -11.00 16.90
C SER A 256 1.17 -10.67 16.96
N LYS A 257 1.99 -11.64 17.34
CA LYS A 257 3.41 -11.60 16.99
C LYS A 257 3.54 -12.00 15.52
N VAL A 258 4.26 -11.19 14.72
CA VAL A 258 4.46 -11.47 13.31
C VAL A 258 5.96 -11.54 13.01
N GLU A 259 6.38 -12.63 12.39
CA GLU A 259 7.76 -12.87 11.95
C GLU A 259 7.79 -13.19 10.47
N VAL A 260 8.80 -12.68 9.74
CA VAL A 260 9.01 -13.00 8.33
C VAL A 260 9.98 -14.17 8.22
N ASP A 261 9.64 -15.16 7.40
CA ASP A 261 10.55 -16.28 7.11
C ASP A 261 11.67 -15.83 6.16
N LEU A 262 12.90 -15.83 6.66
CA LEU A 262 14.11 -15.51 5.92
C LEU A 262 14.99 -16.73 5.60
N SER A 263 14.45 -17.94 5.73
CA SER A 263 15.23 -19.18 5.62
C SER A 263 15.61 -19.60 4.19
N HIS A 264 15.25 -18.82 3.17
CA HIS A 264 15.46 -19.12 1.74
C HIS A 264 14.88 -20.45 1.26
N GLY A 265 13.90 -21.01 2.02
CA GLY A 265 13.15 -22.22 1.65
C GLY A 265 11.88 -21.87 0.86
N CYS A 266 10.97 -22.85 0.75
CA CYS A 266 9.68 -22.69 0.04
C CYS A 266 8.72 -21.68 0.71
N SER A 267 8.99 -21.29 1.94
CA SER A 267 8.23 -20.31 2.71
C SER A 267 8.93 -18.94 2.85
N TYR A 268 10.02 -18.71 2.13
CA TYR A 268 10.72 -17.42 2.14
C TYR A 268 9.79 -16.26 1.83
N GLY A 269 9.80 -15.23 2.69
CA GLY A 269 8.89 -14.09 2.62
C GLY A 269 7.51 -14.34 3.24
N ARG A 270 7.24 -15.50 3.83
CA ARG A 270 6.01 -15.74 4.56
C ARG A 270 5.94 -14.91 5.83
N THR A 271 4.81 -14.30 6.10
CA THR A 271 4.48 -13.71 7.40
C THR A 271 3.87 -14.77 8.31
N ASN A 272 4.60 -15.15 9.37
CA ASN A 272 4.14 -16.09 10.38
C ASN A 272 3.42 -15.32 11.49
N CYS A 273 2.09 -15.33 11.46
CA CYS A 273 1.25 -14.65 12.45
C CYS A 273 0.96 -15.61 13.62
N ASP A 274 1.58 -15.38 14.77
CA ASP A 274 1.37 -16.17 15.98
C ASP A 274 0.24 -15.59 16.83
N PHE A 275 -0.86 -16.33 16.90
CA PHE A 275 -2.04 -16.03 17.71
C PHE A 275 -2.15 -16.89 18.98
N PHE A 276 -1.13 -17.69 19.31
CA PHE A 276 -1.13 -18.68 20.37
C PHE A 276 -0.26 -18.29 21.57
N ASP A 277 0.94 -17.76 21.33
CA ASP A 277 1.86 -17.32 22.38
C ASP A 277 1.38 -16.00 23.01
N LYS A 278 0.68 -16.12 24.15
CA LYS A 278 0.07 -14.98 24.86
C LYS A 278 1.10 -13.93 25.28
N GLU A 279 2.28 -14.36 25.77
CA GLU A 279 3.31 -13.45 26.23
C GLU A 279 3.91 -12.65 25.07
N ALA A 280 4.19 -13.31 23.95
CA ALA A 280 4.70 -12.67 22.75
C ALA A 280 3.64 -11.73 22.13
N ILE A 281 2.36 -12.11 22.15
CA ILE A 281 1.25 -11.28 21.67
C ILE A 281 1.10 -10.01 22.53
N GLU A 282 1.19 -10.12 23.85
CA GLU A 282 1.08 -8.95 24.75
C GLU A 282 2.19 -7.92 24.47
N LYS A 283 3.40 -8.38 24.16
CA LYS A 283 4.55 -7.53 23.85
C LYS A 283 4.52 -6.97 22.42
N SER A 284 3.73 -7.54 21.54
CA SER A 284 3.67 -7.11 20.14
C SER A 284 2.92 -5.78 19.99
N ASN A 285 3.34 -4.98 19.02
CA ASN A 285 2.65 -3.75 18.58
C ASN A 285 1.95 -3.93 17.22
N ILE A 286 1.79 -5.18 16.76
CA ILE A 286 1.19 -5.49 15.46
C ILE A 286 -0.25 -5.97 15.64
N GLU A 287 -1.13 -5.36 14.89
CA GLU A 287 -2.53 -5.73 14.74
C GLU A 287 -2.76 -6.26 13.32
N VAL A 288 -3.11 -7.55 13.21
CA VAL A 288 -3.36 -8.23 11.92
C VAL A 288 -4.85 -8.17 11.61
N SER A 289 -5.19 -7.82 10.38
CA SER A 289 -6.56 -7.75 9.90
C SER A 289 -7.17 -9.15 9.78
N MET A 290 -8.37 -9.36 10.33
CA MET A 290 -9.04 -10.67 10.39
C MET A 290 -10.37 -10.70 9.63
N GLU A 291 -11.15 -9.63 9.75
CA GLU A 291 -12.46 -9.52 9.13
C GLU A 291 -12.63 -8.12 8.53
N ILE A 292 -13.36 -8.04 7.43
CA ILE A 292 -13.73 -6.77 6.78
C ILE A 292 -15.23 -6.76 6.52
N ASP A 293 -15.87 -5.63 6.81
CA ASP A 293 -17.23 -5.34 6.35
C ASP A 293 -17.15 -4.78 4.91
N VAL A 294 -17.30 -5.69 3.94
CA VAL A 294 -17.19 -5.37 2.52
C VAL A 294 -18.22 -4.33 2.07
N ASN A 295 -19.42 -4.35 2.65
CA ASN A 295 -20.46 -3.38 2.31
C ASN A 295 -20.07 -1.97 2.79
N LYS A 296 -19.61 -1.86 4.04
CA LYS A 296 -19.10 -0.58 4.56
C LYS A 296 -17.87 -0.10 3.77
N PHE A 297 -16.97 -1.00 3.41
CA PHE A 297 -15.80 -0.69 2.59
C PHE A 297 -16.21 -0.01 1.28
N TRP A 298 -17.10 -0.63 0.48
CA TRP A 298 -17.53 -0.08 -0.79
C TRP A 298 -18.37 1.18 -0.66
N ASN A 299 -19.21 1.29 0.38
CA ASN A 299 -20.01 2.49 0.62
C ASN A 299 -19.11 3.69 0.98
N LEU A 300 -18.15 3.50 1.90
CA LEU A 300 -17.20 4.55 2.27
C LEU A 300 -16.34 4.97 1.08
N TYR A 301 -15.90 4.01 0.27
CA TYR A 301 -15.15 4.25 -0.95
C TYR A 301 -15.91 5.15 -1.92
N GLU A 302 -17.16 4.81 -2.19
CA GLU A 302 -18.07 5.58 -3.08
C GLU A 302 -18.33 6.98 -2.53
N GLU A 303 -18.60 7.12 -1.23
CA GLU A 303 -18.82 8.42 -0.57
C GLU A 303 -17.62 9.36 -0.72
N LEU A 304 -16.40 8.83 -0.56
CA LEU A 304 -15.18 9.61 -0.73
C LEU A 304 -15.00 10.08 -2.18
N TYR A 305 -15.24 9.21 -3.15
CA TYR A 305 -15.08 9.56 -4.56
C TYR A 305 -16.12 10.54 -5.09
N LYS A 306 -17.28 10.64 -4.44
CA LYS A 306 -18.28 11.69 -4.72
C LYS A 306 -17.85 13.09 -4.27
N LYS A 307 -16.85 13.19 -3.39
CA LYS A 307 -16.36 14.48 -2.86
C LYS A 307 -15.38 15.21 -3.80
N TYR A 308 -14.88 14.54 -4.85
CA TYR A 308 -13.90 15.13 -5.78
C TYR A 308 -14.59 16.10 -6.76
#